data_49bd2420bec56b5b0bb14836a1a936d3
#
_entry.id   49bd2420bec56b5b0bb14836a1a936d3
#
_cell.length_a   1.000
_cell.length_b   1.000
_cell.length_c   1.000
_cell.angle_alpha   90.00
_cell.angle_beta   90.00
_cell.angle_gamma   90.00
#
_symmetry.space_group_name_H-M   'P 1'
#
loop_
_entity.id
_entity.type
_entity.pdbx_description
1 polymer ?
#
loop_
_entity_poly.entity_id
_entity_poly.type
_entity_poly.pdbx_seq_one_letter_code
_entity_poly.pdbx_strand_id
1 'polypeptide(L)'
;MTMKILKQVPFMGTIEREQLRLNCERILAEGGEKQKDDARLIIAALRAHADFASGGNDGTGRFDTPTRAWGRGGFARKPPSARGKTTDETPSKIMPRRPVPPVQFVADEAYEALPGVAEALEAIDDGAPAVLILGRAGTGKTTLIRYLRNRPGGDTQAIVAPTGVAALNAGAQTIHSFFQFPPVILNPDEMAPGRHFGPLYRRMTRFVIDEISMVRVDVMDAIDARLREIRSDDRPFGGVQIVMVGDFLQLPPVVRDGDREILEQMGYRTPYAFSARALRHAPVTKISLDHVYRQDEQEFIDLLGKVRAGDDVEHAVEVFNARCFRPHRDSAAPLLLTATLAAAERYNREGLAALRGEASVFEAVVKGKFESGRDPAPVPERLELKVGARVMATRNDTNRRWINGSLGTVTRIKEDEVFVRFDHSREEHHVEPAKWEKIRQVWSDASQKIENEVVGAFQQVPLIPAWAITIHKAQGLTLDDVRVDFGAGAFAPGQVYVALSRVRTLAGLSLARPLRGSDFRTDPMLAAFMAWA
;
A
#
# COMPACT_ATOMS: atom_id res chain seq x y z
N MET A 1 12.71 24.97 9.66
CA MET A 1 12.23 24.33 8.42
C MET A 1 13.24 24.47 7.30
N THR A 2 13.67 25.67 6.98
CA THR A 2 14.61 26.02 5.89
C THR A 2 15.93 25.28 5.95
N MET A 3 16.57 25.16 7.11
CA MET A 3 17.82 24.40 7.29
C MET A 3 17.68 22.88 6.98
N LYS A 4 16.49 22.32 7.16
CA LYS A 4 16.20 20.92 6.79
C LYS A 4 16.12 20.74 5.27
N ILE A 5 15.49 21.69 4.59
CA ILE A 5 15.36 21.71 3.12
C ILE A 5 16.74 21.91 2.47
N LEU A 6 17.53 22.88 2.96
CA LEU A 6 18.88 23.14 2.46
C LEU A 6 19.80 21.92 2.50
N LYS A 7 19.69 21.07 3.53
CA LYS A 7 20.45 19.82 3.63
C LYS A 7 19.99 18.74 2.66
N GLN A 8 18.78 18.83 2.14
CA GLN A 8 18.21 17.86 1.20
C GLN A 8 18.43 18.22 -0.27
N VAL A 9 18.68 19.49 -0.58
CA VAL A 9 18.90 19.97 -1.97
C VAL A 9 19.94 19.14 -2.74
N PRO A 10 21.10 18.72 -2.15
CA PRO A 10 22.08 17.89 -2.85
C PRO A 10 21.55 16.54 -3.32
N PHE A 11 20.56 15.99 -2.60
CA PHE A 11 20.00 14.65 -2.82
C PHE A 11 18.68 14.67 -3.62
N MET A 12 18.19 15.84 -4.01
CA MET A 12 16.96 15.99 -4.79
C MET A 12 17.19 15.72 -6.27
N GLY A 13 16.23 15.06 -6.91
CA GLY A 13 16.20 14.90 -8.36
C GLY A 13 15.85 16.20 -9.09
N THR A 14 16.07 16.25 -10.41
CA THR A 14 15.86 17.45 -11.23
C THR A 14 14.42 18.00 -11.12
N ILE A 15 13.42 17.12 -11.11
CA ILE A 15 12.01 17.49 -10.99
C ILE A 15 11.71 18.08 -9.61
N GLU A 16 12.25 17.51 -8.55
CA GLU A 16 12.06 17.98 -7.18
C GLU A 16 12.69 19.36 -6.96
N ARG A 17 13.86 19.60 -7.55
CA ARG A 17 14.53 20.90 -7.50
C ARG A 17 13.73 21.97 -8.24
N GLU A 18 13.18 21.64 -9.40
CA GLU A 18 12.37 22.58 -10.19
C GLU A 18 11.06 22.92 -9.45
N GLN A 19 10.41 21.95 -8.86
CA GLN A 19 9.20 22.17 -8.08
C GLN A 19 9.47 23.02 -6.83
N LEU A 20 10.60 22.78 -6.17
CA LEU A 20 11.04 23.59 -5.03
C LEU A 20 11.36 25.02 -5.46
N ARG A 21 11.98 25.22 -6.63
CA ARG A 21 12.25 26.53 -7.23
C ARG A 21 10.96 27.31 -7.47
N LEU A 22 9.98 26.69 -8.14
CA LEU A 22 8.68 27.31 -8.44
C LEU A 22 7.92 27.71 -7.16
N ASN A 23 7.92 26.84 -6.15
CA ASN A 23 7.32 27.16 -4.85
C ASN A 23 8.01 28.34 -4.15
N CYS A 24 9.34 28.41 -4.22
CA CYS A 24 10.09 29.53 -3.68
C CYS A 24 9.81 30.85 -4.43
N GLU A 25 9.67 30.80 -5.75
CA GLU A 25 9.32 31.97 -6.56
C GLU A 25 7.92 32.51 -6.23
N ARG A 26 6.95 31.61 -5.98
CA ARG A 26 5.62 32.02 -5.50
C ARG A 26 5.68 32.67 -4.12
N ILE A 27 6.46 32.12 -3.19
CA ILE A 27 6.67 32.71 -1.86
C ILE A 27 7.33 34.10 -1.96
N LEU A 28 8.24 34.31 -2.92
CA LEU A 28 8.85 35.61 -3.17
C LEU A 28 7.84 36.64 -3.68
N ALA A 29 6.81 36.22 -4.41
CA ALA A 29 5.75 37.08 -4.89
C ALA A 29 4.74 37.45 -3.80
N GLU A 30 4.28 36.48 -3.01
CA GLU A 30 3.10 36.59 -2.17
C GLU A 30 3.38 36.47 -0.66
N GLY A 31 4.57 36.02 -0.26
CA GLY A 31 4.92 35.72 1.13
C GLY A 31 5.30 36.94 1.98
N GLY A 32 5.29 36.77 3.30
CA GLY A 32 5.83 37.75 4.24
C GLY A 32 7.37 37.78 4.23
N GLU A 33 7.98 38.87 4.73
CA GLU A 33 9.43 39.12 4.66
C GLU A 33 10.30 37.92 5.13
N LYS A 34 9.96 37.29 6.25
CA LYS A 34 10.70 36.12 6.76
C LYS A 34 10.61 34.91 5.82
N GLN A 35 9.47 34.72 5.15
CA GLN A 35 9.29 33.63 4.19
C GLN A 35 10.06 33.91 2.90
N LYS A 36 10.14 35.18 2.49
CA LYS A 36 10.94 35.62 1.33
C LYS A 36 12.43 35.39 1.53
N ASP A 37 12.94 35.65 2.72
CA ASP A 37 14.35 35.39 3.04
C ASP A 37 14.68 33.90 3.01
N ASP A 38 13.81 33.07 3.57
CA ASP A 38 13.94 31.61 3.50
C ASP A 38 13.90 31.10 2.03
N ALA A 39 13.00 31.63 1.21
CA ALA A 39 12.89 31.28 -0.21
C ALA A 39 14.13 31.70 -1.01
N ARG A 40 14.71 32.89 -0.75
CA ARG A 40 15.97 33.35 -1.34
C ARG A 40 17.14 32.41 -1.06
N LEU A 41 17.26 31.93 0.19
CA LEU A 41 18.30 30.99 0.58
C LEU A 41 18.16 29.63 -0.14
N ILE A 42 16.95 29.12 -0.29
CA ILE A 42 16.69 27.86 -1.00
C ILE A 42 16.99 28.00 -2.49
N ILE A 43 16.59 29.11 -3.13
CA ILE A 43 16.88 29.39 -4.54
C ILE A 43 18.39 29.51 -4.78
N ALA A 44 19.13 30.15 -3.88
CA ALA A 44 20.58 30.24 -3.97
C ALA A 44 21.26 28.84 -3.90
N ALA A 45 20.79 27.96 -3.02
CA ALA A 45 21.28 26.60 -2.91
C ALA A 45 20.97 25.75 -4.17
N LEU A 46 19.78 25.94 -4.75
CA LEU A 46 19.39 25.26 -6.00
C LEU A 46 20.25 25.69 -7.18
N ARG A 47 20.60 26.98 -7.30
CA ARG A 47 21.50 27.53 -8.34
C ARG A 47 22.92 26.99 -8.18
N ALA A 48 23.47 27.00 -6.97
CA ALA A 48 24.81 26.47 -6.71
C ALA A 48 24.96 25.00 -7.12
N HIS A 49 23.87 24.20 -7.02
CA HIS A 49 23.87 22.81 -7.48
C HIS A 49 23.63 22.63 -8.98
N ALA A 50 22.99 23.58 -9.64
CA ALA A 50 22.81 23.56 -11.11
C ALA A 50 24.14 23.86 -11.83
N ASP A 51 24.93 24.79 -11.31
CA ASP A 51 26.25 25.14 -11.85
C ASP A 51 27.27 23.99 -11.71
N PHE A 52 27.10 23.11 -10.69
CA PHE A 52 27.93 21.91 -10.52
C PHE A 52 27.57 20.77 -11.49
N ALA A 53 26.35 20.73 -11.98
CA ALA A 53 25.86 19.71 -12.92
C ALA A 53 26.09 20.07 -14.39
N SER A 54 26.39 21.35 -14.70
CA SER A 54 26.64 21.86 -16.05
C SER A 54 28.14 22.06 -16.38
N GLY A 55 29.03 21.88 -15.39
CA GLY A 55 30.49 21.93 -15.56
C GLY A 55 31.02 20.66 -16.22
N GLY A 56 31.48 20.82 -17.45
CA GLY A 56 31.88 19.82 -18.41
C GLY A 56 32.93 18.83 -17.92
N ASN A 57 32.85 17.72 -18.55
CA ASN A 57 33.80 16.62 -18.57
C ASN A 57 35.09 17.10 -19.25
N ASP A 58 36.10 17.45 -18.46
CA ASP A 58 37.51 17.47 -18.91
C ASP A 58 38.37 16.76 -17.87
N GLY A 59 39.02 15.70 -18.36
CA GLY A 59 39.82 14.80 -17.57
C GLY A 59 41.05 15.47 -16.98
N THR A 60 41.57 14.83 -15.94
CA THR A 60 42.81 15.07 -15.22
C THR A 60 42.78 16.12 -14.10
N GLY A 61 42.60 15.64 -12.92
CA GLY A 61 42.82 16.39 -11.69
C GLY A 61 42.84 15.48 -10.47
N ARG A 62 44.03 15.01 -10.12
CA ARG A 62 44.31 14.41 -8.81
C ARG A 62 43.92 15.38 -7.72
N PHE A 63 43.04 14.97 -6.84
CA PHE A 63 42.84 15.66 -5.56
C PHE A 63 43.57 14.92 -4.45
N ASP A 64 44.64 15.55 -3.98
CA ASP A 64 45.36 15.19 -2.74
C ASP A 64 44.42 15.46 -1.55
N THR A 65 44.23 14.45 -0.74
CA THR A 65 43.62 14.59 0.58
C THR A 65 44.70 14.96 1.60
N PRO A 66 44.53 15.96 2.46
CA PRO A 66 45.47 16.22 3.54
C PRO A 66 45.23 15.24 4.69
N THR A 67 46.14 14.30 4.83
CA THR A 67 46.33 13.47 6.01
C THR A 67 46.80 14.34 7.18
N ARG A 68 46.05 14.39 8.27
CA ARG A 68 46.61 14.74 9.58
C ARG A 68 46.92 13.47 10.36
N ALA A 69 48.20 13.29 10.57
CA ALA A 69 48.79 12.26 11.39
C ALA A 69 48.48 12.44 12.88
N TRP A 70 48.18 11.34 13.57
CA TRP A 70 48.52 11.14 14.97
C TRP A 70 49.08 9.75 15.14
N GLY A 71 50.20 9.72 15.90
CA GLY A 71 51.21 8.72 15.87
C GLY A 71 51.04 7.53 16.81
N ARG A 72 51.79 6.56 16.42
CA ARG A 72 52.62 5.58 17.14
C ARG A 72 52.02 4.77 18.28
N GLY A 73 52.08 3.45 18.08
CA GLY A 73 52.09 2.44 19.13
C GLY A 73 52.07 1.04 18.47
N GLY A 74 53.23 0.52 18.10
CA GLY A 74 53.37 -0.77 17.47
C GLY A 74 53.26 -1.93 18.45
N PHE A 75 52.86 -3.08 17.94
CA PHE A 75 53.48 -4.39 18.27
C PHE A 75 53.14 -5.40 17.16
N ALA A 76 54.20 -5.87 16.52
CA ALA A 76 54.14 -6.94 15.53
C ALA A 76 53.97 -8.31 16.21
N ARG A 77 53.07 -9.15 15.68
CA ARG A 77 53.22 -10.61 15.78
C ARG A 77 52.79 -11.26 14.47
N LYS A 78 53.72 -12.00 13.88
CA LYS A 78 53.53 -12.89 12.72
C LYS A 78 52.62 -14.06 13.09
N PRO A 79 51.74 -14.52 12.19
CA PRO A 79 51.09 -15.81 12.33
C PRO A 79 51.95 -16.95 11.77
N PRO A 80 51.82 -18.18 12.32
CA PRO A 80 52.53 -19.36 11.86
C PRO A 80 51.89 -19.96 10.61
N SER A 81 52.75 -20.49 9.75
CA SER A 81 52.43 -21.29 8.57
C SER A 81 51.78 -22.63 8.94
N ALA A 82 50.65 -22.97 8.34
CA ALA A 82 50.17 -24.35 8.26
C ALA A 82 49.84 -24.71 6.80
N ARG A 83 50.60 -25.69 6.30
CA ARG A 83 50.29 -26.42 5.06
C ARG A 83 49.02 -27.27 5.23
N GLY A 84 48.20 -27.35 4.22
CA GLY A 84 47.20 -28.41 4.18
C GLY A 84 46.17 -28.31 3.07
N LYS A 85 46.47 -28.96 1.96
CA LYS A 85 45.55 -29.60 1.00
C LYS A 85 44.43 -28.78 0.36
N THR A 86 44.68 -28.43 -0.89
CA THR A 86 43.68 -28.12 -1.92
C THR A 86 42.75 -29.31 -2.14
N THR A 87 41.49 -29.12 -1.87
CA THR A 87 40.41 -29.87 -2.52
C THR A 87 39.63 -28.87 -3.36
N ASP A 88 39.75 -29.10 -4.66
CA ASP A 88 39.01 -28.42 -5.71
C ASP A 88 37.53 -28.78 -5.57
N GLU A 89 36.73 -27.94 -4.92
CA GLU A 89 35.27 -27.98 -5.00
C GLU A 89 34.81 -26.88 -5.92
N THR A 90 34.54 -27.27 -7.15
CA THR A 90 33.79 -26.47 -8.13
C THR A 90 32.48 -26.00 -7.53
N PRO A 91 32.16 -24.68 -7.58
CA PRO A 91 30.86 -24.22 -7.09
C PRO A 91 29.76 -24.85 -7.93
N SER A 92 28.90 -25.65 -7.30
CA SER A 92 27.72 -26.26 -7.91
C SER A 92 26.88 -25.14 -8.53
N LYS A 93 26.66 -25.23 -9.85
CA LYS A 93 25.70 -24.42 -10.57
C LYS A 93 24.33 -24.57 -9.89
N ILE A 94 23.89 -23.54 -9.18
CA ILE A 94 22.51 -23.41 -8.70
C ILE A 94 21.67 -23.29 -9.97
N MET A 95 21.06 -24.39 -10.38
CA MET A 95 20.04 -24.35 -11.43
C MET A 95 18.89 -23.43 -10.95
N PRO A 96 18.38 -22.54 -11.81
CA PRO A 96 17.21 -21.75 -11.47
C PRO A 96 16.05 -22.74 -11.23
N ARG A 97 15.55 -22.75 -9.99
CA ARG A 97 14.31 -23.48 -9.68
C ARG A 97 13.21 -22.90 -10.59
N ARG A 98 12.53 -23.77 -11.33
CA ARG A 98 11.34 -23.39 -12.08
C ARG A 98 10.41 -22.58 -11.18
N PRO A 99 9.85 -21.45 -11.64
CA PRO A 99 8.85 -20.73 -10.88
C PRO A 99 7.73 -21.71 -10.54
N VAL A 100 7.39 -21.76 -9.25
CA VAL A 100 6.22 -22.51 -8.79
C VAL A 100 5.03 -21.84 -9.48
N PRO A 101 4.24 -22.58 -10.28
CA PRO A 101 3.09 -21.99 -10.96
C PRO A 101 2.17 -21.39 -9.87
N PRO A 102 1.60 -20.20 -10.11
CA PRO A 102 0.62 -19.63 -9.20
C PRO A 102 -0.48 -20.68 -9.01
N VAL A 103 -0.93 -20.85 -7.76
CA VAL A 103 -2.06 -21.72 -7.45
C VAL A 103 -3.18 -21.32 -8.39
N GLN A 104 -3.48 -22.18 -9.38
CA GLN A 104 -4.59 -21.95 -10.29
C GLN A 104 -5.85 -21.96 -9.44
N PHE A 105 -6.48 -20.80 -9.32
CA PHE A 105 -7.85 -20.71 -8.87
C PHE A 105 -8.68 -21.31 -10.01
N VAL A 106 -9.08 -22.56 -9.86
CA VAL A 106 -10.04 -23.19 -10.77
C VAL A 106 -11.37 -22.52 -10.44
N ALA A 107 -11.85 -21.67 -11.33
CA ALA A 107 -13.18 -21.10 -11.23
C ALA A 107 -14.16 -22.27 -11.32
N ASP A 108 -14.93 -22.42 -10.27
CA ASP A 108 -16.08 -23.31 -10.24
C ASP A 108 -17.23 -22.60 -10.98
N GLU A 109 -17.98 -23.28 -11.82
CA GLU A 109 -19.21 -22.77 -12.44
C GLU A 109 -20.17 -22.18 -11.39
N ALA A 110 -20.14 -22.72 -10.18
CA ALA A 110 -20.87 -22.21 -9.03
C ALA A 110 -20.46 -20.78 -8.64
N TYR A 111 -19.19 -20.39 -8.80
CA TYR A 111 -18.74 -19.02 -8.51
C TYR A 111 -19.25 -18.03 -9.56
N GLU A 112 -19.22 -18.41 -10.82
CA GLU A 112 -19.73 -17.58 -11.93
C GLU A 112 -21.24 -17.35 -11.85
N ALA A 113 -21.96 -18.32 -11.30
CA ALA A 113 -23.41 -18.22 -11.12
C ALA A 113 -23.85 -17.40 -9.90
N LEU A 114 -22.91 -16.91 -9.08
CA LEU A 114 -23.27 -16.07 -7.92
C LEU A 114 -23.87 -14.74 -8.40
N PRO A 115 -25.00 -14.29 -7.82
CA PRO A 115 -25.56 -12.98 -8.10
C PRO A 115 -24.53 -11.87 -7.94
N GLY A 116 -24.57 -10.86 -8.78
CA GLY A 116 -23.56 -9.79 -8.83
C GLY A 116 -22.24 -10.21 -9.48
N VAL A 117 -21.75 -11.45 -9.30
CA VAL A 117 -20.59 -11.95 -10.04
C VAL A 117 -20.97 -12.20 -11.50
N ALA A 118 -22.09 -12.90 -11.73
CA ALA A 118 -22.63 -13.14 -13.08
C ALA A 118 -22.86 -11.84 -13.83
N GLU A 119 -23.55 -10.87 -13.19
CA GLU A 119 -23.80 -9.54 -13.76
C GLU A 119 -22.51 -8.77 -14.07
N ALA A 120 -21.49 -8.88 -13.19
CA ALA A 120 -20.20 -8.23 -13.41
C ALA A 120 -19.46 -8.84 -14.60
N LEU A 121 -19.51 -10.16 -14.73
CA LEU A 121 -18.87 -10.87 -15.85
C LEU A 121 -19.58 -10.57 -17.17
N GLU A 122 -20.92 -10.57 -17.19
CA GLU A 122 -21.72 -10.21 -18.35
C GLU A 122 -21.39 -8.79 -18.83
N ALA A 123 -21.45 -7.78 -17.93
CA ALA A 123 -21.13 -6.40 -18.28
C ALA A 123 -19.67 -6.23 -18.81
N ILE A 124 -18.74 -6.99 -18.24
CA ILE A 124 -17.33 -6.99 -18.69
C ILE A 124 -17.21 -7.62 -20.07
N ASP A 125 -17.88 -8.73 -20.32
CA ASP A 125 -17.80 -9.48 -21.58
C ASP A 125 -18.55 -8.80 -22.72
N ASP A 126 -19.66 -8.11 -22.41
CA ASP A 126 -20.40 -7.25 -23.34
C ASP A 126 -19.62 -5.98 -23.72
N GLY A 127 -18.45 -5.76 -23.11
CA GLY A 127 -17.58 -4.64 -23.44
C GLY A 127 -18.06 -3.28 -22.92
N ALA A 128 -18.80 -3.24 -21.80
CA ALA A 128 -19.19 -1.99 -21.14
C ALA A 128 -17.93 -1.11 -20.93
N PRO A 129 -17.92 0.16 -21.37
CA PRO A 129 -16.72 1.01 -21.33
C PRO A 129 -16.13 1.19 -19.94
N ALA A 130 -17.01 1.32 -18.93
CA ALA A 130 -16.63 1.39 -17.52
C ALA A 130 -17.58 0.55 -16.67
N VAL A 131 -17.03 -0.32 -15.83
CA VAL A 131 -17.77 -1.16 -14.89
C VAL A 131 -17.33 -0.82 -13.47
N LEU A 132 -18.27 -0.44 -12.62
CA LEU A 132 -18.04 -0.15 -11.21
C LEU A 132 -18.66 -1.24 -10.35
N ILE A 133 -17.81 -2.04 -9.73
CA ILE A 133 -18.20 -3.17 -8.89
C ILE A 133 -18.05 -2.77 -7.42
N LEU A 134 -19.16 -2.56 -6.78
CA LEU A 134 -19.24 -2.17 -5.37
C LEU A 134 -19.55 -3.38 -4.50
N GLY A 135 -18.99 -3.42 -3.30
CA GLY A 135 -19.33 -4.46 -2.34
C GLY A 135 -18.79 -4.16 -0.95
N ARG A 136 -19.55 -4.57 0.07
CA ARG A 136 -19.14 -4.43 1.48
C ARG A 136 -17.82 -5.15 1.77
N ALA A 137 -17.28 -4.94 2.96
CA ALA A 137 -16.15 -5.75 3.43
C ALA A 137 -16.54 -7.23 3.45
N GLY A 138 -15.72 -8.10 2.85
CA GLY A 138 -15.96 -9.56 2.87
C GLY A 138 -16.88 -10.11 1.79
N THR A 139 -17.26 -9.33 0.75
CA THR A 139 -18.10 -9.78 -0.37
C THR A 139 -17.35 -10.44 -1.54
N GLY A 140 -16.06 -10.78 -1.39
CA GLY A 140 -15.34 -11.52 -2.42
C GLY A 140 -14.70 -10.69 -3.53
N LYS A 141 -14.62 -9.35 -3.42
CA LYS A 141 -14.01 -8.46 -4.43
C LYS A 141 -12.63 -8.91 -4.91
N THR A 142 -11.73 -9.21 -3.98
CA THR A 142 -10.37 -9.69 -4.30
C THR A 142 -10.39 -11.05 -5.02
N THR A 143 -11.39 -11.89 -4.71
CA THR A 143 -11.61 -13.17 -5.39
C THR A 143 -12.01 -12.95 -6.84
N LEU A 144 -12.91 -11.99 -7.10
CA LEU A 144 -13.32 -11.60 -8.45
C LEU A 144 -12.13 -11.08 -9.28
N ILE A 145 -11.27 -10.24 -8.70
CA ILE A 145 -10.05 -9.76 -9.40
C ILE A 145 -9.11 -10.93 -9.75
N ARG A 146 -8.93 -11.88 -8.84
CA ARG A 146 -8.14 -13.10 -9.12
C ARG A 146 -8.77 -13.95 -10.20
N TYR A 147 -10.09 -14.07 -10.18
CA TYR A 147 -10.84 -14.76 -11.23
C TYR A 147 -10.63 -14.09 -12.60
N LEU A 148 -10.85 -12.76 -12.70
CA LEU A 148 -10.66 -12.00 -13.94
C LEU A 148 -9.24 -12.14 -14.50
N ARG A 149 -8.23 -12.26 -13.63
CA ARG A 149 -6.84 -12.46 -14.05
C ARG A 149 -6.62 -13.81 -14.74
N ASN A 150 -7.25 -14.86 -14.24
CA ASN A 150 -6.95 -16.24 -14.62
C ASN A 150 -7.88 -16.79 -15.71
N ARG A 151 -8.97 -16.06 -16.04
CA ARG A 151 -9.91 -16.46 -17.09
C ARG A 151 -9.36 -16.15 -18.49
N PRO A 152 -9.88 -16.79 -19.57
CA PRO A 152 -9.57 -16.42 -20.94
C PRO A 152 -9.80 -14.93 -21.20
N GLY A 153 -8.86 -14.27 -21.89
CA GLY A 153 -8.88 -12.83 -22.13
C GLY A 153 -8.27 -11.99 -20.98
N GLY A 154 -7.88 -12.61 -19.86
CA GLY A 154 -7.12 -11.94 -18.78
C GLY A 154 -5.70 -11.51 -19.18
N ASP A 155 -5.16 -12.09 -20.23
CA ASP A 155 -3.79 -11.86 -20.70
C ASP A 155 -3.52 -10.46 -21.27
N THR A 156 -4.57 -9.72 -21.63
CA THR A 156 -4.50 -8.35 -22.17
C THR A 156 -5.01 -7.30 -21.19
N GLN A 157 -5.19 -7.68 -19.94
CA GLN A 157 -5.62 -6.75 -18.89
C GLN A 157 -4.48 -6.37 -17.95
N ALA A 158 -4.42 -5.10 -17.56
CA ALA A 158 -3.55 -4.62 -16.50
C ALA A 158 -4.35 -4.47 -15.19
N ILE A 159 -3.75 -4.89 -14.07
CA ILE A 159 -4.36 -4.77 -12.75
C ILE A 159 -3.49 -3.86 -11.91
N VAL A 160 -4.11 -2.88 -11.25
CA VAL A 160 -3.44 -1.91 -10.38
C VAL A 160 -4.20 -1.68 -9.09
N ALA A 161 -3.52 -1.07 -8.11
CA ALA A 161 -4.13 -0.64 -6.87
C ALA A 161 -3.54 0.71 -6.41
N PRO A 162 -4.24 1.48 -5.55
CA PRO A 162 -3.75 2.77 -5.07
C PRO A 162 -2.57 2.69 -4.11
N THR A 163 -2.44 1.58 -3.37
CA THR A 163 -1.39 1.40 -2.34
C THR A 163 -0.50 0.21 -2.61
N GLY A 164 0.76 0.26 -2.13
CA GLY A 164 1.71 -0.85 -2.27
C GLY A 164 1.23 -2.15 -1.64
N VAL A 165 0.57 -2.07 -0.48
CA VAL A 165 0.02 -3.26 0.20
C VAL A 165 -1.11 -3.89 -0.61
N ALA A 166 -2.05 -3.09 -1.12
CA ALA A 166 -3.13 -3.60 -1.96
C ALA A 166 -2.58 -4.19 -3.27
N ALA A 167 -1.61 -3.53 -3.90
CA ALA A 167 -0.95 -4.01 -5.11
C ALA A 167 -0.24 -5.35 -4.88
N LEU A 168 0.51 -5.50 -3.79
CA LEU A 168 1.17 -6.76 -3.43
C LEU A 168 0.16 -7.89 -3.18
N ASN A 169 -0.91 -7.61 -2.46
CA ASN A 169 -1.98 -8.60 -2.19
C ASN A 169 -2.71 -9.04 -3.47
N ALA A 170 -2.89 -8.09 -4.38
CA ALA A 170 -3.48 -8.34 -5.69
C ALA A 170 -2.47 -8.93 -6.71
N GLY A 171 -1.17 -9.03 -6.38
CA GLY A 171 -0.10 -9.39 -7.34
C GLY A 171 -0.03 -8.39 -8.51
N ALA A 172 -0.20 -7.11 -8.24
CA ALA A 172 -0.36 -6.02 -9.18
C ALA A 172 0.69 -4.92 -8.98
N GLN A 173 0.62 -3.85 -9.75
CA GLN A 173 1.40 -2.63 -9.55
C GLN A 173 0.56 -1.55 -8.87
N THR A 174 1.24 -0.57 -8.23
CA THR A 174 0.54 0.66 -7.84
C THR A 174 0.26 1.52 -9.07
N ILE A 175 -0.85 2.27 -9.05
CA ILE A 175 -1.24 3.21 -10.12
C ILE A 175 -0.08 4.16 -10.44
N HIS A 176 0.54 4.75 -9.39
CA HIS A 176 1.65 5.68 -9.55
C HIS A 176 2.87 5.02 -10.21
N SER A 177 3.18 3.78 -9.86
CA SER A 177 4.27 3.03 -10.48
C SER A 177 3.96 2.66 -11.93
N PHE A 178 2.72 2.25 -12.22
CA PHE A 178 2.29 1.86 -13.55
C PHE A 178 2.35 3.03 -14.53
N PHE A 179 1.77 4.18 -14.19
CA PHE A 179 1.76 5.37 -15.04
C PHE A 179 2.95 6.30 -14.82
N GLN A 180 3.87 5.98 -13.94
CA GLN A 180 5.01 6.82 -13.54
C GLN A 180 4.58 8.20 -13.00
N PHE A 181 3.42 8.26 -12.35
CA PHE A 181 2.91 9.49 -11.76
C PHE A 181 3.72 9.89 -10.52
N PRO A 182 4.05 11.16 -10.34
CA PRO A 182 4.63 11.65 -9.10
C PRO A 182 3.58 11.63 -7.96
N PRO A 183 4.01 11.51 -6.68
CA PRO A 183 3.10 11.45 -5.54
C PRO A 183 2.66 12.85 -5.07
N VAL A 184 2.15 13.64 -6.00
CA VAL A 184 1.64 15.00 -5.80
C VAL A 184 0.21 15.10 -6.37
N ILE A 185 -0.44 16.26 -6.24
CA ILE A 185 -1.66 16.52 -7.00
C ILE A 185 -1.30 16.58 -8.48
N LEU A 186 -2.02 15.83 -9.30
CA LEU A 186 -1.82 15.76 -10.73
C LEU A 186 -2.74 16.77 -11.42
N ASN A 187 -2.19 17.54 -12.36
CA ASN A 187 -3.01 18.32 -13.28
C ASN A 187 -3.12 17.56 -14.61
N PRO A 188 -4.27 16.94 -14.91
CA PRO A 188 -4.45 16.18 -16.15
C PRO A 188 -4.23 17.00 -17.41
N ASP A 189 -4.54 18.31 -17.35
CA ASP A 189 -4.48 19.24 -18.49
C ASP A 189 -3.03 19.71 -18.79
N GLU A 190 -2.11 19.54 -17.83
CA GLU A 190 -0.70 19.98 -17.93
C GLU A 190 0.29 18.81 -17.88
N MET A 191 -0.18 17.59 -18.07
CA MET A 191 0.71 16.43 -18.00
C MET A 191 1.72 16.45 -19.14
N ALA A 192 3.00 16.37 -18.77
CA ALA A 192 4.07 16.20 -19.76
C ALA A 192 3.86 14.93 -20.60
N PRO A 193 4.14 14.97 -21.92
CA PRO A 193 4.01 13.80 -22.77
C PRO A 193 4.78 12.59 -22.24
N GLY A 194 4.14 11.44 -22.27
CA GLY A 194 4.73 10.18 -21.81
C GLY A 194 5.75 9.62 -22.78
N ARG A 195 7.04 9.84 -22.54
CA ARG A 195 8.11 9.49 -23.50
C ARG A 195 8.46 7.99 -23.57
N HIS A 196 8.00 7.17 -22.63
CA HIS A 196 8.46 5.77 -22.50
C HIS A 196 7.35 4.74 -22.30
N PHE A 197 6.15 5.04 -22.75
CA PHE A 197 5.05 4.08 -22.67
C PHE A 197 5.09 3.12 -23.87
N GLY A 198 5.44 1.89 -23.57
CA GLY A 198 5.64 0.85 -24.56
C GLY A 198 4.34 0.23 -25.12
N PRO A 199 4.46 -0.88 -25.83
CA PRO A 199 3.35 -1.59 -26.47
C PRO A 199 2.23 -2.00 -25.52
N LEU A 200 2.53 -2.25 -24.24
CA LEU A 200 1.56 -2.58 -23.19
C LEU A 200 0.33 -1.68 -23.22
N TYR A 201 0.53 -0.36 -23.11
CA TYR A 201 -0.56 0.63 -22.99
C TYR A 201 -1.39 0.76 -24.27
N ARG A 202 -0.79 0.47 -25.43
CA ARG A 202 -1.49 0.51 -26.73
C ARG A 202 -2.33 -0.75 -26.95
N ARG A 203 -1.87 -1.89 -26.45
CA ARG A 203 -2.48 -3.21 -26.69
C ARG A 203 -3.39 -3.69 -25.58
N MET A 204 -3.27 -3.07 -24.40
CA MET A 204 -4.14 -3.36 -23.26
C MET A 204 -5.60 -3.11 -23.64
N THR A 205 -6.46 -4.12 -23.40
CA THR A 205 -7.89 -4.03 -23.67
C THR A 205 -8.71 -3.67 -22.46
N ARG A 206 -8.20 -4.02 -21.25
CA ARG A 206 -8.87 -3.80 -19.96
C ARG A 206 -7.90 -3.30 -18.92
N PHE A 207 -8.37 -2.38 -18.08
CA PHE A 207 -7.64 -1.84 -16.96
C PHE A 207 -8.45 -1.98 -15.68
N VAL A 208 -7.99 -2.82 -14.76
CA VAL A 208 -8.68 -3.16 -13.51
C VAL A 208 -8.04 -2.38 -12.36
N ILE A 209 -8.85 -1.65 -11.62
CA ILE A 209 -8.44 -0.86 -10.45
C ILE A 209 -9.06 -1.48 -9.20
N ASP A 210 -8.22 -2.06 -8.32
CA ASP A 210 -8.65 -2.51 -7.00
C ASP A 210 -8.66 -1.35 -5.99
N GLU A 211 -9.45 -1.47 -4.93
CA GLU A 211 -9.60 -0.46 -3.87
C GLU A 211 -9.86 0.96 -4.40
N ILE A 212 -10.83 1.07 -5.33
CA ILE A 212 -11.17 2.34 -6.00
C ILE A 212 -11.51 3.49 -5.04
N SER A 213 -11.99 3.18 -3.82
CA SER A 213 -12.30 4.19 -2.80
C SER A 213 -11.11 5.05 -2.40
N MET A 214 -9.91 4.52 -2.51
CA MET A 214 -8.67 5.21 -2.16
C MET A 214 -8.02 5.92 -3.36
N VAL A 215 -8.60 5.82 -4.55
CA VAL A 215 -8.12 6.51 -5.75
C VAL A 215 -8.64 7.94 -5.75
N ARG A 216 -7.70 8.90 -5.79
CA ARG A 216 -8.04 10.33 -5.81
C ARG A 216 -8.53 10.75 -7.19
N VAL A 217 -9.43 11.73 -7.22
CA VAL A 217 -10.12 12.20 -8.44
C VAL A 217 -9.17 12.67 -9.54
N ASP A 218 -8.13 13.42 -9.19
CA ASP A 218 -7.11 13.88 -10.12
C ASP A 218 -6.27 12.75 -10.71
N VAL A 219 -6.02 11.70 -9.92
CA VAL A 219 -5.35 10.47 -10.39
C VAL A 219 -6.21 9.76 -11.44
N MET A 220 -7.54 9.72 -11.23
CA MET A 220 -8.45 9.08 -12.19
C MET A 220 -8.48 9.83 -13.53
N ASP A 221 -8.56 11.16 -13.50
CA ASP A 221 -8.50 11.96 -14.71
C ASP A 221 -7.11 11.94 -15.36
N ALA A 222 -6.03 11.83 -14.58
CA ALA A 222 -4.68 11.64 -15.10
C ALA A 222 -4.52 10.29 -15.82
N ILE A 223 -5.17 9.22 -15.33
CA ILE A 223 -5.23 7.93 -16.03
C ILE A 223 -5.89 8.08 -17.40
N ASP A 224 -7.05 8.76 -17.45
CA ASP A 224 -7.76 9.05 -18.70
C ASP A 224 -6.89 9.80 -19.67
N ALA A 225 -6.37 10.96 -19.26
CA ALA A 225 -5.53 11.81 -20.10
C ALA A 225 -4.31 11.05 -20.66
N ARG A 226 -3.67 10.26 -19.80
CA ARG A 226 -2.50 9.45 -20.18
C ARG A 226 -2.84 8.35 -21.18
N LEU A 227 -3.94 7.63 -21.00
CA LEU A 227 -4.36 6.59 -21.93
C LEU A 227 -4.79 7.15 -23.27
N ARG A 228 -5.52 8.26 -23.29
CA ARG A 228 -5.91 8.97 -24.53
C ARG A 228 -4.68 9.43 -25.31
N GLU A 229 -3.71 10.04 -24.64
CA GLU A 229 -2.44 10.47 -25.24
C GLU A 229 -1.69 9.29 -25.90
N ILE A 230 -1.43 8.23 -25.14
CA ILE A 230 -0.62 7.08 -25.60
C ILE A 230 -1.27 6.36 -26.78
N ARG A 231 -2.59 6.25 -26.76
CA ARG A 231 -3.37 5.52 -27.76
C ARG A 231 -3.79 6.39 -28.93
N SER A 232 -3.61 7.72 -28.83
CA SER A 232 -4.12 8.69 -29.80
C SER A 232 -5.61 8.47 -30.08
N ASP A 233 -6.39 8.29 -29.00
CA ASP A 233 -7.81 7.97 -29.05
C ASP A 233 -8.55 8.87 -28.05
N ASP A 234 -9.45 9.72 -28.54
CA ASP A 234 -10.17 10.72 -27.74
C ASP A 234 -11.33 10.14 -26.93
N ARG A 235 -11.65 8.87 -27.11
CA ARG A 235 -12.65 8.20 -26.26
C ARG A 235 -12.18 8.15 -24.81
N PRO A 236 -13.09 8.14 -23.84
CA PRO A 236 -12.72 7.97 -22.44
C PRO A 236 -11.74 6.81 -22.25
N PHE A 237 -10.68 7.07 -21.48
CA PHE A 237 -9.58 6.14 -21.20
C PHE A 237 -8.89 5.59 -22.48
N GLY A 238 -8.90 6.34 -23.60
CA GLY A 238 -8.33 5.89 -24.85
C GLY A 238 -8.98 4.62 -25.40
N GLY A 239 -10.29 4.44 -25.14
CA GLY A 239 -11.05 3.25 -25.55
C GLY A 239 -10.71 1.96 -24.79
N VAL A 240 -9.97 2.02 -23.69
CA VAL A 240 -9.72 0.88 -22.79
C VAL A 240 -10.92 0.67 -21.88
N GLN A 241 -11.38 -0.57 -21.72
CA GLN A 241 -12.39 -0.92 -20.73
C GLN A 241 -11.86 -0.72 -19.30
N ILE A 242 -12.55 0.06 -18.48
CA ILE A 242 -12.16 0.30 -17.09
C ILE A 242 -13.05 -0.50 -16.15
N VAL A 243 -12.43 -1.36 -15.32
CA VAL A 243 -13.12 -2.10 -14.26
C VAL A 243 -12.65 -1.58 -12.92
N MET A 244 -13.54 -0.95 -12.18
CA MET A 244 -13.29 -0.34 -10.87
C MET A 244 -13.92 -1.22 -9.79
N VAL A 245 -13.11 -1.66 -8.82
CA VAL A 245 -13.58 -2.56 -7.75
C VAL A 245 -13.30 -1.94 -6.39
N GLY A 246 -14.29 -1.91 -5.50
CA GLY A 246 -14.07 -1.41 -4.13
C GLY A 246 -15.33 -1.14 -3.32
N ASP A 247 -15.20 -0.25 -2.35
CA ASP A 247 -16.28 0.18 -1.46
C ASP A 247 -16.03 1.63 -1.03
N PHE A 248 -16.72 2.58 -1.62
CA PHE A 248 -16.55 4.01 -1.30
C PHE A 248 -16.92 4.38 0.15
N LEU A 249 -17.66 3.53 0.84
CA LEU A 249 -17.97 3.70 2.26
C LEU A 249 -16.88 3.15 3.21
N GLN A 250 -15.76 2.63 2.65
CA GLN A 250 -14.53 2.35 3.38
C GLN A 250 -13.63 3.60 3.41
N LEU A 251 -12.31 3.42 3.48
CA LEU A 251 -11.38 4.54 3.59
C LEU A 251 -11.36 5.39 2.31
N PRO A 252 -11.42 6.72 2.46
CA PRO A 252 -11.35 7.67 1.34
C PRO A 252 -9.91 7.79 0.81
N PRO A 253 -9.72 8.50 -0.32
CA PRO A 253 -8.40 8.91 -0.77
C PRO A 253 -7.69 9.75 0.28
N VAL A 254 -6.38 9.59 0.39
CA VAL A 254 -5.57 10.44 1.28
C VAL A 254 -5.41 11.82 0.65
N VAL A 255 -5.96 12.83 1.31
CA VAL A 255 -5.87 14.25 0.94
C VAL A 255 -5.14 14.96 2.08
N ARG A 256 -3.99 15.56 1.80
CA ARG A 256 -3.18 16.31 2.77
C ARG A 256 -3.74 17.71 2.96
N ASP A 257 -3.29 18.38 4.03
CA ASP A 257 -3.58 19.78 4.23
C ASP A 257 -3.11 20.60 3.02
N GLY A 258 -4.00 21.42 2.45
CA GLY A 258 -3.76 22.18 1.23
C GLY A 258 -4.08 21.47 -0.09
N ASP A 259 -4.10 20.13 -0.13
CA ASP A 259 -4.45 19.38 -1.35
C ASP A 259 -5.93 19.60 -1.73
N ARG A 260 -6.81 19.76 -0.73
CA ARG A 260 -8.25 19.97 -0.96
C ARG A 260 -8.50 21.27 -1.72
N GLU A 261 -7.87 22.35 -1.30
CA GLU A 261 -7.99 23.67 -1.95
C GLU A 261 -7.50 23.62 -3.40
N ILE A 262 -6.41 22.88 -3.66
CA ILE A 262 -5.91 22.70 -5.02
C ILE A 262 -6.91 21.94 -5.89
N LEU A 263 -7.49 20.85 -5.36
CA LEU A 263 -8.50 20.08 -6.08
C LEU A 263 -9.76 20.91 -6.36
N GLU A 264 -10.19 21.74 -5.41
CA GLU A 264 -11.31 22.67 -5.58
C GLU A 264 -11.03 23.74 -6.66
N GLN A 265 -9.82 24.32 -6.66
CA GLN A 265 -9.36 25.25 -7.70
C GLN A 265 -9.33 24.60 -9.10
N MET A 266 -9.04 23.30 -9.18
CA MET A 266 -9.12 22.51 -10.41
C MET A 266 -10.57 22.16 -10.79
N GLY A 267 -11.57 22.56 -10.01
CA GLY A 267 -13.00 22.35 -10.27
C GLY A 267 -13.53 20.99 -9.82
N TYR A 268 -12.78 20.27 -8.98
CA TYR A 268 -13.27 19.02 -8.38
C TYR A 268 -14.10 19.31 -7.13
N ARG A 269 -15.29 18.72 -7.07
CA ARG A 269 -16.21 18.88 -5.93
C ARG A 269 -15.88 17.96 -4.76
N THR A 270 -15.25 16.83 -5.03
CA THR A 270 -14.86 15.83 -4.05
C THR A 270 -13.53 15.19 -4.43
N PRO A 271 -12.78 14.62 -3.49
CA PRO A 271 -11.55 13.91 -3.79
C PRO A 271 -11.76 12.50 -4.35
N TYR A 272 -12.99 11.99 -4.40
CA TYR A 272 -13.28 10.62 -4.80
C TYR A 272 -13.23 10.43 -6.32
N ALA A 273 -12.75 9.27 -6.75
CA ALA A 273 -12.63 8.90 -8.16
C ALA A 273 -13.95 9.02 -8.95
N PHE A 274 -15.11 8.78 -8.31
CA PHE A 274 -16.41 8.90 -9.00
C PHE A 274 -16.74 10.33 -9.46
N SER A 275 -16.04 11.35 -8.94
CA SER A 275 -16.19 12.74 -9.37
C SER A 275 -15.30 13.11 -10.55
N ALA A 276 -14.49 12.19 -11.06
CA ALA A 276 -13.61 12.41 -12.19
C ALA A 276 -14.38 12.84 -13.44
N ARG A 277 -13.79 13.76 -14.20
CA ARG A 277 -14.37 14.28 -15.45
C ARG A 277 -14.52 13.17 -16.47
N ALA A 278 -13.54 12.27 -16.54
CA ALA A 278 -13.53 11.12 -17.44
C ALA A 278 -14.76 10.21 -17.26
N LEU A 279 -15.19 9.99 -16.01
CA LEU A 279 -16.37 9.14 -15.72
C LEU A 279 -17.71 9.82 -16.03
N ARG A 280 -17.74 11.14 -16.24
CA ARG A 280 -18.97 11.82 -16.70
C ARG A 280 -19.26 11.58 -18.18
N HIS A 281 -18.23 11.25 -18.95
CA HIS A 281 -18.30 11.01 -20.38
C HIS A 281 -18.27 9.52 -20.75
N ALA A 282 -18.02 8.66 -19.79
CA ALA A 282 -18.09 7.21 -19.96
C ALA A 282 -19.39 6.67 -19.35
N PRO A 283 -20.19 5.88 -20.07
CA PRO A 283 -21.30 5.17 -19.46
C PRO A 283 -20.72 4.16 -18.45
N VAL A 284 -21.12 4.31 -17.18
CA VAL A 284 -20.67 3.46 -16.07
C VAL A 284 -21.77 2.46 -15.73
N THR A 285 -21.50 1.18 -15.94
CA THR A 285 -22.34 0.08 -15.46
C THR A 285 -21.98 -0.21 -14.00
N LYS A 286 -22.97 -0.09 -13.10
CA LYS A 286 -22.78 -0.32 -11.67
C LYS A 286 -23.33 -1.68 -11.27
N ILE A 287 -22.56 -2.40 -10.48
CA ILE A 287 -22.89 -3.74 -10.01
C ILE A 287 -22.57 -3.84 -8.53
N SER A 288 -23.49 -4.44 -7.77
CA SER A 288 -23.35 -4.66 -6.34
C SER A 288 -23.04 -6.11 -6.03
N LEU A 289 -22.01 -6.33 -5.18
CA LEU A 289 -21.75 -7.61 -4.55
C LEU A 289 -22.32 -7.58 -3.14
N ASP A 290 -23.50 -8.15 -2.94
CA ASP A 290 -24.23 -8.00 -1.68
C ASP A 290 -23.97 -9.12 -0.67
N HIS A 291 -23.59 -10.31 -1.14
CA HIS A 291 -23.35 -11.44 -0.26
C HIS A 291 -22.05 -11.30 0.56
N VAL A 292 -22.17 -11.34 1.87
CA VAL A 292 -21.05 -11.22 2.81
C VAL A 292 -20.57 -12.61 3.21
N TYR A 293 -19.30 -12.93 2.92
CA TYR A 293 -18.66 -14.22 3.24
C TYR A 293 -17.80 -14.17 4.51
N ARG A 294 -17.54 -12.98 5.06
CA ARG A 294 -16.63 -12.81 6.20
C ARG A 294 -17.30 -13.06 7.53
N GLN A 295 -18.51 -12.54 7.69
CA GLN A 295 -19.31 -12.64 8.90
C GLN A 295 -20.47 -13.58 8.68
N ASP A 296 -20.78 -14.41 9.70
CA ASP A 296 -21.87 -15.37 9.67
C ASP A 296 -23.05 -14.95 10.59
N GLU A 297 -22.83 -13.97 11.50
CA GLU A 297 -23.84 -13.46 12.42
C GLU A 297 -24.66 -12.37 11.77
N GLN A 298 -25.93 -12.62 11.44
CA GLN A 298 -26.81 -11.66 10.74
C GLN A 298 -26.94 -10.33 11.51
N GLU A 299 -27.11 -10.39 12.84
CA GLU A 299 -27.17 -9.20 13.69
C GLU A 299 -25.91 -8.32 13.53
N PHE A 300 -24.72 -8.94 13.48
CA PHE A 300 -23.48 -8.20 13.30
C PHE A 300 -23.35 -7.61 11.90
N ILE A 301 -23.79 -8.35 10.87
CA ILE A 301 -23.83 -7.86 9.48
C ILE A 301 -24.75 -6.63 9.39
N ASP A 302 -25.91 -6.66 10.03
CA ASP A 302 -26.87 -5.56 10.03
C ASP A 302 -26.35 -4.34 10.77
N LEU A 303 -25.72 -4.52 11.94
CA LEU A 303 -25.05 -3.44 12.68
C LEU A 303 -23.91 -2.80 11.86
N LEU A 304 -23.09 -3.61 11.20
CA LEU A 304 -22.06 -3.11 10.30
C LEU A 304 -22.67 -2.37 9.10
N GLY A 305 -23.83 -2.82 8.62
CA GLY A 305 -24.60 -2.16 7.56
C GLY A 305 -25.03 -0.75 7.96
N LYS A 306 -25.60 -0.59 9.16
CA LYS A 306 -25.97 0.71 9.74
C LYS A 306 -24.76 1.65 9.87
N VAL A 307 -23.67 1.16 10.45
CA VAL A 307 -22.41 1.92 10.58
C VAL A 307 -21.88 2.35 9.21
N ARG A 308 -21.92 1.46 8.23
CA ARG A 308 -21.45 1.73 6.86
C ARG A 308 -22.27 2.80 6.17
N ALA A 309 -23.59 2.71 6.27
CA ALA A 309 -24.51 3.66 5.64
C ALA A 309 -24.58 5.00 6.39
N GLY A 310 -24.18 5.04 7.66
CA GLY A 310 -24.41 6.18 8.55
C GLY A 310 -25.89 6.29 8.98
N ASP A 311 -26.62 5.16 8.95
CA ASP A 311 -28.02 5.06 9.30
C ASP A 311 -28.18 4.48 10.71
N ASP A 312 -29.10 5.05 11.50
CA ASP A 312 -29.40 4.62 12.88
C ASP A 312 -28.11 4.40 13.71
N VAL A 313 -27.18 5.37 13.61
CA VAL A 313 -25.86 5.28 14.22
C VAL A 313 -25.94 5.22 15.75
N GLU A 314 -26.91 5.91 16.34
CA GLU A 314 -27.15 5.93 17.79
C GLU A 314 -27.40 4.52 18.32
N HIS A 315 -28.27 3.77 17.69
CA HIS A 315 -28.53 2.37 18.07
C HIS A 315 -27.29 1.49 17.91
N ALA A 316 -26.56 1.63 16.79
CA ALA A 316 -25.32 0.89 16.59
C ALA A 316 -24.28 1.21 17.68
N VAL A 317 -24.13 2.48 18.07
CA VAL A 317 -23.25 2.91 19.16
C VAL A 317 -23.65 2.28 20.48
N GLU A 318 -24.93 2.28 20.83
CA GLU A 318 -25.44 1.65 22.06
C GLU A 318 -25.09 0.16 22.11
N VAL A 319 -25.39 -0.58 21.05
CA VAL A 319 -25.14 -2.02 20.98
C VAL A 319 -23.64 -2.33 21.05
N PHE A 320 -22.80 -1.65 20.25
CA PHE A 320 -21.36 -1.85 20.29
C PHE A 320 -20.78 -1.50 21.67
N ASN A 321 -21.20 -0.41 22.29
CA ASN A 321 -20.72 -0.01 23.61
C ASN A 321 -21.15 -1.02 24.68
N ALA A 322 -22.40 -1.46 24.65
CA ALA A 322 -22.91 -2.44 25.63
C ALA A 322 -22.20 -3.81 25.52
N ARG A 323 -21.90 -4.26 24.29
CA ARG A 323 -21.37 -5.61 24.06
C ARG A 323 -19.86 -5.66 23.91
N CYS A 324 -19.20 -4.60 23.42
CA CYS A 324 -17.78 -4.61 23.06
C CYS A 324 -16.90 -3.75 23.99
N PHE A 325 -17.45 -2.73 24.67
CA PHE A 325 -16.69 -1.99 25.68
C PHE A 325 -16.59 -2.81 26.97
N ARG A 326 -15.51 -3.58 27.07
CA ARG A 326 -15.26 -4.51 28.20
C ARG A 326 -13.85 -4.26 28.72
N PRO A 327 -13.63 -4.43 30.05
CA PRO A 327 -12.28 -4.58 30.58
C PRO A 327 -11.55 -5.69 29.84
N HIS A 328 -10.28 -5.50 29.55
CA HIS A 328 -9.47 -6.54 28.94
C HIS A 328 -9.41 -7.77 29.85
N ARG A 329 -9.81 -8.93 29.35
CA ARG A 329 -9.65 -10.20 30.07
C ARG A 329 -8.29 -10.80 29.71
N ASP A 330 -7.50 -11.07 30.72
CA ASP A 330 -6.08 -11.41 30.74
C ASP A 330 -5.68 -12.73 30.07
N SER A 331 -5.95 -12.98 28.82
CA SER A 331 -5.23 -14.11 28.24
C SER A 331 -4.47 -13.69 27.03
N ALA A 332 -4.02 -13.37 26.28
CA ALA A 332 -3.21 -12.77 25.22
C ALA A 332 -3.86 -11.44 24.76
N ALA A 333 -3.16 -10.35 24.93
CA ALA A 333 -3.68 -9.05 24.50
C ALA A 333 -4.10 -9.12 23.03
N PRO A 334 -5.38 -8.80 22.69
CA PRO A 334 -5.82 -8.79 21.32
C PRO A 334 -5.04 -7.74 20.54
N LEU A 335 -4.95 -7.90 19.22
CA LEU A 335 -4.34 -6.90 18.36
C LEU A 335 -5.08 -5.57 18.50
N LEU A 336 -4.34 -4.50 18.82
CA LEU A 336 -4.92 -3.17 18.92
C LEU A 336 -4.97 -2.51 17.52
N LEU A 337 -6.15 -2.12 17.08
CA LEU A 337 -6.33 -1.29 15.90
C LEU A 337 -6.39 0.18 16.28
N THR A 338 -5.46 0.99 15.76
CA THR A 338 -5.37 2.41 16.09
C THR A 338 -5.70 3.30 14.89
N ALA A 339 -6.21 4.49 15.18
CA ALA A 339 -6.52 5.47 14.13
C ALA A 339 -5.25 6.03 13.47
N THR A 340 -4.13 6.17 14.20
CA THR A 340 -2.91 6.83 13.73
C THR A 340 -1.68 5.93 13.79
N LEU A 341 -0.72 6.18 12.88
CA LEU A 341 0.56 5.47 12.86
C LEU A 341 1.36 5.71 14.15
N ALA A 342 1.42 6.95 14.61
CA ALA A 342 2.15 7.30 15.83
C ALA A 342 1.65 6.53 17.07
N ALA A 343 0.34 6.30 17.17
CA ALA A 343 -0.23 5.47 18.24
C ALA A 343 0.22 4.01 18.11
N ALA A 344 0.13 3.43 16.91
CA ALA A 344 0.57 2.05 16.68
C ALA A 344 2.06 1.86 17.00
N GLU A 345 2.92 2.75 16.54
CA GLU A 345 4.36 2.72 16.81
C GLU A 345 4.68 2.85 18.31
N ARG A 346 3.95 3.72 19.00
CA ARG A 346 4.10 3.86 20.46
C ARG A 346 3.77 2.55 21.17
N TYR A 347 2.62 1.94 20.91
CA TYR A 347 2.21 0.69 21.54
C TYR A 347 3.19 -0.46 21.21
N ASN A 348 3.67 -0.55 19.99
CA ASN A 348 4.63 -1.57 19.59
C ASN A 348 5.99 -1.37 20.28
N ARG A 349 6.47 -0.14 20.40
CA ARG A 349 7.71 0.20 21.10
C ARG A 349 7.60 -0.07 22.60
N GLU A 350 6.51 0.33 23.24
CA GLU A 350 6.24 0.06 24.64
C GLU A 350 6.16 -1.46 24.92
N GLY A 351 5.44 -2.21 24.05
CA GLY A 351 5.34 -3.66 24.14
C GLY A 351 6.69 -4.36 24.00
N LEU A 352 7.52 -3.94 23.03
CA LEU A 352 8.86 -4.49 22.86
C LEU A 352 9.79 -4.12 24.03
N ALA A 353 9.71 -2.89 24.54
CA ALA A 353 10.52 -2.44 25.67
C ALA A 353 10.18 -3.16 26.98
N ALA A 354 8.92 -3.53 27.20
CA ALA A 354 8.48 -4.27 28.38
C ALA A 354 9.02 -5.70 28.46
N LEU A 355 9.47 -6.26 27.32
CA LEU A 355 10.05 -7.60 27.29
C LEU A 355 11.49 -7.59 27.78
N ARG A 356 11.86 -8.63 28.57
CA ARG A 356 13.22 -8.85 29.04
C ARG A 356 14.13 -9.33 27.90
N GLY A 357 15.43 -9.17 28.05
CA GLY A 357 16.45 -9.61 27.10
C GLY A 357 16.78 -8.59 26.01
N GLU A 358 17.81 -8.89 25.26
CA GLU A 358 18.27 -8.06 24.14
C GLU A 358 17.41 -8.26 22.89
N ALA A 359 17.30 -7.22 22.07
CA ALA A 359 16.61 -7.32 20.81
C ALA A 359 17.55 -7.90 19.75
N SER A 360 17.03 -8.86 19.00
CA SER A 360 17.66 -9.33 17.77
C SER A 360 17.17 -8.46 16.61
N VAL A 361 18.08 -8.10 15.72
CA VAL A 361 17.84 -7.22 14.59
C VAL A 361 17.97 -8.00 13.30
N PHE A 362 16.94 -7.94 12.47
CA PHE A 362 16.89 -8.57 11.16
C PHE A 362 16.88 -7.47 10.10
N GLU A 363 17.95 -7.39 9.32
CA GLU A 363 18.07 -6.41 8.23
C GLU A 363 17.54 -7.00 6.93
N ALA A 364 16.75 -6.21 6.19
CA ALA A 364 16.23 -6.62 4.90
C ALA A 364 17.32 -6.67 3.84
N VAL A 365 17.22 -7.62 2.91
CA VAL A 365 18.04 -7.65 1.69
C VAL A 365 17.24 -7.04 0.56
N VAL A 366 17.67 -5.87 0.10
CA VAL A 366 17.02 -5.13 -0.99
C VAL A 366 17.85 -5.24 -2.27
N LYS A 367 17.19 -5.57 -3.39
CA LYS A 367 17.83 -5.72 -4.71
C LYS A 367 17.06 -4.96 -5.78
N GLY A 368 17.78 -4.35 -6.70
CA GLY A 368 17.18 -3.64 -7.84
C GLY A 368 16.40 -2.41 -7.43
N LYS A 369 15.31 -2.11 -8.15
CA LYS A 369 14.47 -0.92 -7.94
C LYS A 369 13.32 -1.15 -6.96
N PHE A 370 13.52 -1.95 -5.91
CA PHE A 370 12.46 -2.14 -4.91
C PHE A 370 12.22 -0.85 -4.12
N GLU A 371 13.29 -0.17 -3.76
CA GLU A 371 13.22 1.16 -3.15
C GLU A 371 12.97 2.24 -4.20
N SER A 372 11.85 2.84 -4.14
CA SER A 372 11.67 4.22 -4.53
C SER A 372 10.73 4.78 -3.48
N GLY A 373 11.17 5.66 -2.60
CA GLY A 373 10.47 6.23 -1.44
C GLY A 373 8.97 6.57 -1.54
N ARG A 374 8.29 5.96 -2.49
CA ARG A 374 6.86 6.11 -2.83
C ARG A 374 6.01 4.96 -2.31
N ASP A 375 6.54 3.73 -2.32
CA ASP A 375 5.81 2.54 -1.85
C ASP A 375 6.49 2.04 -0.57
N PRO A 376 5.83 2.10 0.60
CA PRO A 376 6.41 1.58 1.82
C PRO A 376 6.69 0.09 1.68
N ALA A 377 7.80 -0.36 2.25
CA ALA A 377 8.12 -1.78 2.32
C ALA A 377 7.01 -2.56 3.04
N PRO A 378 6.76 -3.82 2.65
CA PRO A 378 5.70 -4.65 3.24
C PRO A 378 5.91 -4.91 4.73
N VAL A 379 7.17 -4.94 5.16
CA VAL A 379 7.63 -5.06 6.54
C VAL A 379 8.80 -4.09 6.77
N PRO A 380 9.15 -3.75 8.04
CA PRO A 380 10.29 -2.88 8.31
C PRO A 380 11.59 -3.42 7.70
N GLU A 381 12.40 -2.55 7.09
CA GLU A 381 13.73 -2.92 6.61
C GLU A 381 14.62 -3.39 7.76
N ARG A 382 14.54 -2.70 8.89
CA ARG A 382 15.14 -3.07 10.15
C ARG A 382 14.06 -3.56 11.10
N LEU A 383 13.96 -4.89 11.25
CA LEU A 383 12.98 -5.53 12.13
C LEU A 383 13.65 -5.92 13.45
N GLU A 384 13.21 -5.32 14.55
CA GLU A 384 13.67 -5.63 15.90
C GLU A 384 12.66 -6.54 16.59
N LEU A 385 13.13 -7.70 17.09
CA LEU A 385 12.33 -8.68 17.79
C LEU A 385 13.00 -9.14 19.08
N LYS A 386 12.19 -9.52 20.07
CA LYS A 386 12.62 -10.23 21.28
C LYS A 386 11.80 -11.49 21.45
N VAL A 387 12.33 -12.46 22.17
CA VAL A 387 11.51 -13.59 22.65
C VAL A 387 10.35 -13.06 23.48
N GLY A 388 9.14 -13.52 23.22
CA GLY A 388 7.90 -13.00 23.78
C GLY A 388 7.24 -11.89 22.98
N ALA A 389 7.86 -11.38 21.91
CA ALA A 389 7.27 -10.33 21.08
C ALA A 389 6.00 -10.82 20.39
N ARG A 390 4.95 -9.98 20.45
CA ARG A 390 3.73 -10.17 19.66
C ARG A 390 4.02 -9.78 18.23
N VAL A 391 3.69 -10.66 17.30
CA VAL A 391 3.95 -10.46 15.88
C VAL A 391 2.73 -10.86 15.06
N MET A 392 2.66 -10.29 13.86
CA MET A 392 1.68 -10.65 12.84
C MET A 392 2.41 -11.05 11.57
N ALA A 393 2.01 -12.18 10.99
CA ALA A 393 2.48 -12.59 9.68
C ALA A 393 1.92 -11.66 8.60
N THR A 394 2.77 -11.22 7.68
CA THR A 394 2.39 -10.33 6.56
C THR A 394 2.27 -11.07 5.23
N ARG A 395 2.43 -12.40 5.27
CA ARG A 395 2.34 -13.27 4.09
C ARG A 395 1.83 -14.65 4.47
N ASN A 396 1.13 -15.29 3.54
CA ASN A 396 0.73 -16.69 3.69
C ASN A 396 1.96 -17.60 3.65
N ASP A 397 1.97 -18.61 4.50
CA ASP A 397 2.96 -19.68 4.44
C ASP A 397 2.72 -20.58 3.22
N THR A 398 3.79 -21.06 2.62
CA THR A 398 3.72 -21.98 1.47
C THR A 398 3.10 -23.34 1.83
N ASN A 399 3.30 -23.78 3.07
CA ASN A 399 2.75 -25.02 3.61
C ASN A 399 1.40 -24.82 4.33
N ARG A 400 0.81 -23.62 4.25
CA ARG A 400 -0.48 -23.26 4.85
C ARG A 400 -0.52 -23.37 6.39
N ARG A 401 0.62 -23.29 7.06
CA ARG A 401 0.71 -23.29 8.54
C ARG A 401 0.18 -21.99 9.15
N TRP A 402 0.24 -20.88 8.42
CA TRP A 402 -0.36 -19.58 8.76
C TRP A 402 -0.74 -18.81 7.51
N ILE A 403 -1.57 -17.81 7.69
CA ILE A 403 -1.99 -16.88 6.62
C ILE A 403 -1.59 -15.43 6.95
N ASN A 404 -1.65 -14.56 5.98
CA ASN A 404 -1.48 -13.11 6.19
C ASN A 404 -2.50 -12.61 7.22
N GLY A 405 -2.02 -11.90 8.25
CA GLY A 405 -2.82 -11.46 9.40
C GLY A 405 -2.80 -12.43 10.59
N SER A 406 -2.23 -13.63 10.46
CA SER A 406 -2.08 -14.55 11.60
C SER A 406 -1.22 -13.92 12.69
N LEU A 407 -1.76 -13.88 13.90
CA LEU A 407 -1.09 -13.38 15.10
C LEU A 407 -0.33 -14.50 15.80
N GLY A 408 0.78 -14.18 16.44
CA GLY A 408 1.58 -15.12 17.18
C GLY A 408 2.53 -14.46 18.16
N THR A 409 3.27 -15.29 18.87
CA THR A 409 4.30 -14.86 19.82
C THR A 409 5.64 -15.48 19.43
N VAL A 410 6.69 -14.69 19.38
CA VAL A 410 8.06 -15.17 19.17
C VAL A 410 8.45 -16.05 20.37
N THR A 411 8.72 -17.31 20.12
CA THR A 411 9.07 -18.27 21.16
C THR A 411 10.57 -18.46 21.31
N ARG A 412 11.30 -18.29 20.19
CA ARG A 412 12.73 -18.50 20.15
C ARG A 412 13.35 -17.69 19.00
N ILE A 413 14.54 -17.17 19.24
CA ILE A 413 15.41 -16.59 18.22
C ILE A 413 16.76 -17.28 18.34
N LYS A 414 17.29 -17.77 17.24
CA LYS A 414 18.60 -18.42 17.19
C LYS A 414 19.34 -17.89 15.97
N GLU A 415 20.42 -17.11 16.20
CA GLU A 415 21.13 -16.41 15.14
C GLU A 415 20.14 -15.58 14.27
N ASP A 416 19.99 -15.94 12.99
CA ASP A 416 19.08 -15.27 12.06
C ASP A 416 17.72 -15.98 11.88
N GLU A 417 17.44 -17.00 12.71
CA GLU A 417 16.21 -17.78 12.65
C GLU A 417 15.19 -17.32 13.69
N VAL A 418 13.94 -17.10 13.25
CA VAL A 418 12.82 -16.71 14.12
C VAL A 418 11.79 -17.84 14.19
N PHE A 419 11.43 -18.19 15.41
CA PHE A 419 10.41 -19.19 15.67
C PHE A 419 9.21 -18.53 16.34
N VAL A 420 8.02 -18.81 15.81
CA VAL A 420 6.76 -18.22 16.26
C VAL A 420 5.75 -19.31 16.55
N ARG A 421 5.06 -19.19 17.68
CA ARG A 421 3.84 -19.94 17.95
C ARG A 421 2.66 -19.05 17.60
N PHE A 422 1.97 -19.39 16.52
CA PHE A 422 0.77 -18.69 16.11
C PHE A 422 -0.41 -19.05 17.02
N ASP A 423 -1.33 -18.10 17.24
CA ASP A 423 -2.43 -18.25 18.21
C ASP A 423 -3.37 -19.42 17.90
N HIS A 424 -3.52 -19.77 16.62
CA HIS A 424 -4.31 -20.92 16.16
C HIS A 424 -3.56 -22.26 16.20
N SER A 425 -2.28 -22.26 16.60
CA SER A 425 -1.43 -23.45 16.64
C SER A 425 -0.79 -23.63 18.00
N ARG A 426 -0.67 -24.89 18.44
CA ARG A 426 0.12 -25.25 19.63
C ARG A 426 1.60 -25.43 19.32
N GLU A 427 1.95 -25.58 18.07
CA GLU A 427 3.31 -25.85 17.59
C GLU A 427 4.09 -24.56 17.37
N GLU A 428 5.40 -24.66 17.57
CA GLU A 428 6.36 -23.63 17.19
C GLU A 428 6.71 -23.81 15.71
N HIS A 429 6.67 -22.73 14.95
CA HIS A 429 6.99 -22.73 13.53
C HIS A 429 8.18 -21.83 13.23
N HIS A 430 9.15 -22.34 12.49
CA HIS A 430 10.21 -21.53 11.89
C HIS A 430 9.62 -20.64 10.80
N VAL A 431 9.84 -19.32 10.91
CA VAL A 431 9.39 -18.32 9.96
C VAL A 431 10.59 -17.87 9.11
N GLU A 432 10.69 -18.44 7.93
CA GLU A 432 11.75 -18.14 6.99
C GLU A 432 11.58 -16.75 6.35
N PRO A 433 12.70 -16.06 6.01
CA PRO A 433 12.63 -14.83 5.25
C PRO A 433 11.88 -15.02 3.93
N ALA A 434 10.92 -14.14 3.68
CA ALA A 434 10.12 -14.13 2.47
C ALA A 434 10.66 -13.10 1.47
N LYS A 435 10.54 -13.39 0.19
CA LYS A 435 10.92 -12.50 -0.90
C LYS A 435 9.66 -11.84 -1.47
N TRP A 436 9.62 -10.52 -1.48
CA TRP A 436 8.66 -9.74 -2.24
C TRP A 436 9.30 -9.23 -3.51
N GLU A 437 8.59 -9.34 -4.60
CA GLU A 437 9.07 -8.88 -5.90
C GLU A 437 8.28 -7.66 -6.31
N LYS A 438 8.99 -6.60 -6.65
CA LYS A 438 8.39 -5.45 -7.33
C LYS A 438 8.31 -5.80 -8.80
N ILE A 439 7.10 -5.93 -9.28
CA ILE A 439 6.83 -6.26 -10.67
C ILE A 439 6.60 -4.98 -11.48
N ARG A 440 6.96 -5.03 -12.75
CA ARG A 440 6.54 -4.11 -13.79
C ARG A 440 5.78 -4.90 -14.83
N GLN A 441 4.58 -4.48 -15.14
CA GLN A 441 3.81 -5.07 -16.22
C GLN A 441 4.39 -4.59 -17.55
N VAL A 442 4.70 -5.50 -18.45
CA VAL A 442 5.27 -5.24 -19.77
C VAL A 442 4.50 -6.02 -20.83
N TRP A 443 4.49 -5.52 -22.05
CA TRP A 443 3.95 -6.28 -23.17
C TRP A 443 5.04 -7.17 -23.74
N SER A 444 4.73 -8.44 -23.94
CA SER A 444 5.59 -9.41 -24.61
C SER A 444 5.10 -9.61 -26.06
N ASP A 445 5.93 -9.21 -27.03
CA ASP A 445 5.61 -9.40 -28.44
C ASP A 445 5.64 -10.88 -28.83
N ALA A 446 6.43 -11.68 -28.12
CA ALA A 446 6.54 -13.12 -28.37
C ALA A 446 5.29 -13.89 -27.97
N SER A 447 4.73 -13.60 -26.79
CA SER A 447 3.53 -14.25 -26.26
C SER A 447 2.23 -13.53 -26.60
N GLN A 448 2.30 -12.28 -27.10
CA GLN A 448 1.16 -11.38 -27.33
C GLN A 448 0.31 -11.14 -26.05
N LYS A 449 0.99 -11.06 -24.89
CA LYS A 449 0.38 -10.97 -23.56
C LYS A 449 1.08 -9.91 -22.70
N ILE A 450 0.38 -9.49 -21.63
CA ILE A 450 0.99 -8.71 -20.56
C ILE A 450 1.70 -9.69 -19.63
N GLU A 451 3.02 -9.51 -19.47
CA GLU A 451 3.87 -10.28 -18.58
C GLU A 451 4.39 -9.44 -17.42
N ASN A 452 4.71 -10.10 -16.31
CA ASN A 452 5.28 -9.47 -15.14
C ASN A 452 6.82 -9.59 -15.17
N GLU A 453 7.51 -8.45 -15.31
CA GLU A 453 8.96 -8.37 -15.18
C GLU A 453 9.31 -7.99 -13.74
N VAL A 454 10.19 -8.76 -13.09
CA VAL A 454 10.69 -8.44 -11.75
C VAL A 454 11.77 -7.37 -11.86
N VAL A 455 11.48 -6.17 -11.37
CA VAL A 455 12.39 -5.00 -11.41
C VAL A 455 13.11 -4.75 -10.09
N GLY A 456 12.68 -5.39 -9.03
CA GLY A 456 13.30 -5.31 -7.71
C GLY A 456 12.82 -6.42 -6.80
N ALA A 457 13.57 -6.68 -5.75
CA ALA A 457 13.24 -7.66 -4.73
C ALA A 457 13.58 -7.14 -3.34
N PHE A 458 12.72 -7.46 -2.40
CA PHE A 458 12.88 -7.18 -0.98
C PHE A 458 12.73 -8.50 -0.24
N GLN A 459 13.72 -8.86 0.58
CA GLN A 459 13.71 -10.09 1.35
C GLN A 459 13.87 -9.77 2.82
N GLN A 460 12.93 -10.22 3.64
CA GLN A 460 12.90 -10.01 5.09
C GLN A 460 12.05 -11.09 5.74
N VAL A 461 12.19 -11.28 7.04
CA VAL A 461 11.26 -12.09 7.84
C VAL A 461 9.86 -11.49 7.70
N PRO A 462 8.84 -12.26 7.26
CA PRO A 462 7.50 -11.74 6.96
C PRO A 462 6.66 -11.48 8.22
N LEU A 463 7.23 -10.74 9.15
CA LEU A 463 6.63 -10.40 10.45
C LEU A 463 6.66 -8.89 10.68
N ILE A 464 5.65 -8.39 11.38
CA ILE A 464 5.67 -7.05 11.97
C ILE A 464 5.33 -7.15 13.46
N PRO A 465 5.83 -6.22 14.31
CA PRO A 465 5.35 -6.08 15.67
C PRO A 465 3.83 -5.88 15.67
N ALA A 466 3.12 -6.59 16.53
CA ALA A 466 1.66 -6.65 16.50
C ALA A 466 1.01 -6.55 17.89
N TRP A 467 1.48 -5.65 18.72
CA TRP A 467 0.68 -5.12 19.82
C TRP A 467 -0.36 -4.15 19.26
N ALA A 468 0.02 -3.36 18.24
CA ALA A 468 -0.90 -2.48 17.54
C ALA A 468 -0.55 -2.34 16.05
N ILE A 469 -1.59 -2.16 15.21
CA ILE A 469 -1.47 -1.74 13.81
C ILE A 469 -2.48 -0.62 13.52
N THR A 470 -2.27 0.12 12.43
CA THR A 470 -3.25 1.10 12.01
C THR A 470 -4.46 0.45 11.36
N ILE A 471 -5.63 1.09 11.48
CA ILE A 471 -6.86 0.69 10.79
C ILE A 471 -6.63 0.59 9.27
N HIS A 472 -5.80 1.49 8.70
CA HIS A 472 -5.41 1.44 7.28
C HIS A 472 -4.67 0.15 6.92
N LYS A 473 -3.70 -0.28 7.74
CA LYS A 473 -2.97 -1.55 7.53
C LYS A 473 -3.86 -2.77 7.73
N ALA A 474 -4.91 -2.65 8.55
CA ALA A 474 -5.89 -3.72 8.76
C ALA A 474 -6.89 -3.85 7.60
N GLN A 475 -6.96 -2.89 6.67
CA GLN A 475 -7.83 -2.99 5.50
C GLN A 475 -7.49 -4.24 4.68
N GLY A 476 -8.50 -4.97 4.24
CA GLY A 476 -8.33 -6.25 3.56
C GLY A 476 -8.12 -7.46 4.47
N LEU A 477 -7.61 -7.28 5.71
CA LEU A 477 -7.40 -8.38 6.65
C LEU A 477 -8.72 -8.89 7.24
N THR A 478 -8.70 -10.16 7.66
CA THR A 478 -9.73 -10.78 8.49
C THR A 478 -9.05 -11.29 9.76
N LEU A 479 -9.55 -10.85 10.91
CA LEU A 479 -8.96 -11.10 12.23
C LEU A 479 -9.99 -11.79 13.12
N ASP A 480 -9.54 -12.59 14.08
CA ASP A 480 -10.44 -13.30 14.97
C ASP A 480 -10.74 -12.50 16.23
N ASP A 481 -9.75 -11.77 16.76
CA ASP A 481 -9.88 -10.97 17.98
C ASP A 481 -9.12 -9.65 17.85
N VAL A 482 -9.84 -8.52 18.02
CA VAL A 482 -9.25 -7.19 17.96
C VAL A 482 -9.77 -6.29 19.07
N ARG A 483 -8.92 -5.37 19.49
CA ARG A 483 -9.30 -4.22 20.29
C ARG A 483 -9.16 -2.95 19.47
N VAL A 484 -10.17 -2.10 19.46
CA VAL A 484 -10.15 -0.86 18.67
C VAL A 484 -9.95 0.33 19.59
N ASP A 485 -8.96 1.17 19.28
CA ASP A 485 -8.69 2.43 19.95
C ASP A 485 -8.67 3.60 18.94
N PHE A 486 -9.72 4.39 18.95
CA PHE A 486 -9.81 5.59 18.13
C PHE A 486 -9.09 6.80 18.76
N GLY A 487 -8.52 6.66 19.96
CA GLY A 487 -7.88 7.77 20.67
C GLY A 487 -8.82 8.97 20.83
N ALA A 488 -8.42 10.13 20.28
CA ALA A 488 -9.22 11.34 20.31
C ALA A 488 -10.50 11.26 19.43
N GLY A 489 -10.52 10.38 18.43
CA GLY A 489 -11.64 10.15 17.52
C GLY A 489 -11.20 9.60 16.15
N ALA A 490 -12.13 9.06 15.40
CA ALA A 490 -11.89 8.75 14.00
C ALA A 490 -11.79 10.08 13.21
N PHE A 491 -10.83 10.16 12.30
CA PHE A 491 -10.58 11.39 11.55
C PHE A 491 -11.04 11.32 10.09
N ALA A 492 -11.33 10.13 9.57
CA ALA A 492 -11.76 9.93 8.20
C ALA A 492 -13.12 9.23 8.12
N PRO A 493 -13.96 9.55 7.13
CA PRO A 493 -15.15 8.77 6.82
C PRO A 493 -14.82 7.29 6.63
N GLY A 494 -15.73 6.40 7.00
CA GLY A 494 -15.57 4.94 6.86
C GLY A 494 -14.55 4.30 7.80
N GLN A 495 -13.74 5.07 8.54
CA GLN A 495 -12.69 4.51 9.40
C GLN A 495 -13.24 3.62 10.51
N VAL A 496 -14.37 4.00 11.12
CA VAL A 496 -15.06 3.17 12.13
C VAL A 496 -15.56 1.88 11.49
N TYR A 497 -16.24 1.96 10.36
CA TYR A 497 -16.72 0.78 9.63
C TYR A 497 -15.56 -0.18 9.28
N VAL A 498 -14.46 0.35 8.74
CA VAL A 498 -13.29 -0.48 8.42
C VAL A 498 -12.76 -1.18 9.67
N ALA A 499 -12.62 -0.50 10.80
CA ALA A 499 -12.12 -1.10 12.04
C ALA A 499 -13.03 -2.21 12.56
N LEU A 500 -14.34 -1.92 12.67
CA LEU A 500 -15.32 -2.87 13.22
C LEU A 500 -15.53 -4.08 12.31
N SER A 501 -15.41 -3.91 10.99
CA SER A 501 -15.59 -4.99 10.02
C SER A 501 -14.38 -5.92 9.87
N ARG A 502 -13.32 -5.77 10.67
CA ARG A 502 -12.14 -6.65 10.57
C ARG A 502 -12.35 -8.03 11.17
N VAL A 503 -13.27 -8.17 12.11
CA VAL A 503 -13.54 -9.43 12.80
C VAL A 503 -14.67 -10.23 12.15
N ARG A 504 -14.67 -11.54 12.41
CA ARG A 504 -15.72 -12.46 11.93
C ARG A 504 -16.98 -12.37 12.76
N THR A 505 -16.84 -12.17 14.07
CA THR A 505 -17.91 -12.21 15.05
C THR A 505 -17.89 -10.98 15.95
N LEU A 506 -19.04 -10.62 16.49
CA LEU A 506 -19.13 -9.52 17.45
C LEU A 506 -18.38 -9.86 18.75
N ALA A 507 -18.26 -11.14 19.09
CA ALA A 507 -17.50 -11.59 20.26
C ALA A 507 -16.00 -11.32 20.15
N GLY A 508 -15.45 -11.35 18.93
CA GLY A 508 -14.05 -11.03 18.65
C GLY A 508 -13.72 -9.53 18.64
N LEU A 509 -14.71 -8.68 18.89
CA LEU A 509 -14.53 -7.23 18.93
C LEU A 509 -14.49 -6.72 20.38
N SER A 510 -13.50 -5.91 20.70
CA SER A 510 -13.46 -5.14 21.93
C SER A 510 -13.09 -3.68 21.68
N LEU A 511 -13.52 -2.77 22.54
CA LEU A 511 -13.27 -1.35 22.43
C LEU A 511 -12.37 -0.88 23.60
N ALA A 512 -11.38 -0.05 23.29
CA ALA A 512 -10.51 0.56 24.31
C ALA A 512 -11.23 1.70 25.05
N ARG A 513 -12.13 2.38 24.36
CA ARG A 513 -13.07 3.37 24.88
C ARG A 513 -14.44 3.21 24.24
N PRO A 514 -15.50 3.74 24.84
CA PRO A 514 -16.80 3.78 24.19
C PRO A 514 -16.75 4.53 22.86
N LEU A 515 -17.50 4.04 21.88
CA LEU A 515 -17.78 4.77 20.65
C LEU A 515 -18.67 5.99 20.97
N ARG A 516 -18.49 7.04 20.21
CA ARG A 516 -19.25 8.28 20.29
C ARG A 516 -19.87 8.55 18.93
N GLY A 517 -21.01 9.23 18.87
CA GLY A 517 -21.59 9.68 17.60
C GLY A 517 -20.61 10.47 16.74
N SER A 518 -19.74 11.29 17.37
CA SER A 518 -18.70 12.07 16.69
C SER A 518 -17.57 11.23 16.04
N ASP A 519 -17.46 9.95 16.34
CA ASP A 519 -16.51 9.05 15.66
C ASP A 519 -17.02 8.67 14.25
N PHE A 520 -18.33 8.73 14.04
CA PHE A 520 -18.95 8.38 12.76
C PHE A 520 -19.00 9.60 11.86
N ARG A 521 -17.99 9.70 11.01
CA ARG A 521 -17.93 10.76 10.01
C ARG A 521 -18.58 10.31 8.73
N THR A 522 -19.52 11.10 8.25
CA THR A 522 -20.18 10.92 6.96
C THR A 522 -19.72 12.00 5.99
N ASP A 523 -19.69 11.66 4.71
CA ASP A 523 -19.45 12.63 3.64
C ASP A 523 -20.78 12.78 2.86
N PRO A 524 -21.43 13.98 2.88
CA PRO A 524 -22.69 14.19 2.19
C PRO A 524 -22.63 13.90 0.68
N MET A 525 -21.49 14.16 0.05
CA MET A 525 -21.31 13.89 -1.38
C MET A 525 -21.25 12.38 -1.66
N LEU A 526 -20.65 11.63 -0.73
CA LEU A 526 -20.63 10.18 -0.81
C LEU A 526 -22.05 9.59 -0.59
N ALA A 527 -22.79 10.12 0.36
CA ALA A 527 -24.18 9.72 0.58
C ALA A 527 -25.05 9.97 -0.69
N ALA A 528 -24.90 11.14 -1.32
CA ALA A 528 -25.58 11.46 -2.57
C ALA A 528 -25.18 10.52 -3.73
N PHE A 529 -23.88 10.18 -3.82
CA PHE A 529 -23.41 9.22 -4.82
C PHE A 529 -23.98 7.83 -4.59
N MET A 530 -23.98 7.34 -3.34
CA MET A 530 -24.51 6.01 -3.01
C MET A 530 -26.03 5.92 -3.21
N ALA A 531 -26.77 7.01 -3.01
CA ALA A 531 -28.20 7.04 -3.30
C ALA A 531 -28.50 7.02 -4.82
N TRP A 532 -27.57 7.49 -5.65
CA TRP A 532 -27.65 7.41 -7.11
C TRP A 532 -27.05 6.09 -7.64
N ALA A 533 -26.20 5.43 -6.88
CA ALA A 533 -25.58 4.15 -7.21
C ALA A 533 -26.52 2.98 -6.92
#